data_e6a25a374c18457da16f0fb20998df01
#
_entry.id   e6a25a374c18457da16f0fb20998df01
#
_cell.length_a   1.000
_cell.length_b   1.000
_cell.length_c   1.000
_cell.angle_alpha   90.00
_cell.angle_beta   90.00
_cell.angle_gamma   90.00
#
_symmetry.space_group_name_H-M   'P 1'
#
loop_
_entity.id
_entity.type
_entity.pdbx_description
1 polymer ?
#
loop_
_entity_poly.entity_id
_entity_poly.type
_entity_poly.pdbx_seq_one_letter_code
_entity_poly.pdbx_strand_id
1 'polypeptide(L)'
;MKKTWKELFPDALLGENGQDTVPVTLNGEVIYLLESSLTERERFLIETLNTQPTKSSIPTHPWLAYLEGKGALPIPTAYIQCVHLAVFPKQEGVFQEKDWLEFVENLTVGTLAVFKNFRHHYTLVVNPEVAPSLASTLFEVQSAIEDDFAVELQLFIGNRWATSSPVPLLYQAEKALFVEYLMHSHKRSSLEFAPVMLWAIANSLVDIAPIADELILLLSEDDVKELIEALWDAHGNVSKASQKLFLHRNTLQYRIDRFAEQTGLNVKDMNDLTLGHLLLQKQSY
;
A
#
# COMPACT_ATOMS: atom_id res chain seq x y z
N MET A 1 1.94 -17.22 -26.60
CA MET A 1 2.56 -18.49 -26.13
C MET A 1 3.03 -18.26 -24.70
N LYS A 2 2.58 -19.06 -23.71
CA LYS A 2 3.12 -18.98 -22.35
C LYS A 2 4.53 -19.56 -22.38
N LYS A 3 5.54 -18.77 -22.00
CA LYS A 3 6.91 -19.25 -21.83
C LYS A 3 6.94 -20.27 -20.68
N THR A 4 7.69 -21.33 -20.83
CA THR A 4 7.95 -22.29 -19.75
C THR A 4 8.96 -21.71 -18.77
N TRP A 5 8.95 -22.14 -17.50
CA TRP A 5 9.91 -21.67 -16.51
C TRP A 5 11.39 -21.92 -16.93
N LYS A 6 11.64 -22.99 -17.70
CA LYS A 6 12.98 -23.29 -18.29
C LYS A 6 13.45 -22.25 -19.32
N GLU A 7 12.51 -21.60 -19.99
CA GLU A 7 12.84 -20.51 -20.92
C GLU A 7 13.06 -19.18 -20.22
N LEU A 8 12.45 -19.01 -19.04
CA LEU A 8 12.60 -17.81 -18.22
C LEU A 8 13.82 -17.87 -17.30
N PHE A 9 14.15 -19.08 -16.79
CA PHE A 9 15.22 -19.31 -15.86
C PHE A 9 16.04 -20.52 -16.31
N PRO A 10 16.96 -20.37 -17.29
CA PRO A 10 17.76 -21.47 -17.87
C PRO A 10 18.66 -22.17 -16.82
N ASP A 11 19.08 -21.43 -15.80
CA ASP A 11 20.01 -21.90 -14.76
C ASP A 11 19.30 -22.48 -13.51
N ALA A 12 17.97 -22.65 -13.56
CA ALA A 12 17.20 -23.20 -12.46
C ALA A 12 17.43 -24.69 -12.27
N LEU A 13 17.64 -25.11 -11.03
CA LEU A 13 17.86 -26.50 -10.63
C LEU A 13 16.53 -27.13 -10.16
N LEU A 14 16.27 -28.37 -10.59
CA LEU A 14 15.13 -29.16 -10.14
C LEU A 14 15.56 -30.07 -8.97
N GLY A 15 14.93 -29.87 -7.82
CA GLY A 15 14.97 -30.87 -6.72
C GLY A 15 16.22 -30.88 -5.84
N GLU A 16 17.18 -29.98 -6.01
CA GLU A 16 18.38 -29.90 -5.16
C GLU A 16 18.51 -28.53 -4.49
N ASN A 17 18.53 -28.55 -3.16
CA ASN A 17 18.82 -27.38 -2.34
C ASN A 17 20.35 -27.17 -2.32
N GLY A 18 20.87 -26.29 -3.17
CA GLY A 18 22.27 -25.89 -3.18
C GLY A 18 22.55 -24.73 -2.20
N GLN A 19 23.83 -24.55 -1.79
CA GLN A 19 24.23 -23.29 -1.16
C GLN A 19 23.99 -22.16 -2.17
N ASP A 20 23.39 -21.05 -1.72
CA ASP A 20 23.06 -19.86 -2.53
C ASP A 20 21.94 -20.05 -3.57
N THR A 21 20.89 -20.81 -3.24
CA THR A 21 19.71 -20.96 -4.08
C THR A 21 18.42 -20.51 -3.36
N VAL A 22 17.49 -19.92 -4.14
CA VAL A 22 16.17 -19.52 -3.66
C VAL A 22 15.10 -20.47 -4.21
N PRO A 23 14.31 -21.15 -3.36
CA PRO A 23 13.23 -22.01 -3.82
C PRO A 23 12.07 -21.19 -4.37
N VAL A 24 11.48 -21.64 -5.49
CA VAL A 24 10.29 -21.05 -6.09
C VAL A 24 9.28 -22.14 -6.42
N THR A 25 8.04 -21.99 -5.97
CA THR A 25 6.96 -22.93 -6.33
C THR A 25 6.23 -22.43 -7.57
N LEU A 26 6.38 -23.11 -8.69
CA LEU A 26 5.68 -22.82 -9.93
C LEU A 26 4.84 -24.02 -10.37
N ASN A 27 3.54 -23.84 -10.52
CA ASN A 27 2.60 -24.89 -10.93
C ASN A 27 2.64 -26.17 -10.07
N GLY A 28 3.00 -26.04 -8.78
CA GLY A 28 3.12 -27.17 -7.85
C GLY A 28 4.49 -27.87 -7.84
N GLU A 29 5.43 -27.44 -8.68
CA GLU A 29 6.82 -27.89 -8.67
C GLU A 29 7.71 -26.88 -7.95
N VAL A 30 8.64 -27.35 -7.12
CA VAL A 30 9.66 -26.49 -6.49
C VAL A 30 10.90 -26.48 -7.37
N ILE A 31 11.27 -25.31 -7.85
CA ILE A 31 12.52 -25.07 -8.57
C ILE A 31 13.45 -24.22 -7.70
N TYR A 32 14.75 -24.38 -7.85
CA TYR A 32 15.75 -23.60 -7.13
C TYR A 32 16.49 -22.70 -8.09
N LEU A 33 16.41 -21.39 -7.85
CA LEU A 33 17.07 -20.36 -8.65
C LEU A 33 18.37 -19.95 -7.96
N LEU A 34 19.46 -19.81 -8.71
CA LEU A 34 20.73 -19.31 -8.17
C LEU A 34 20.55 -17.85 -7.75
N GLU A 35 20.86 -17.54 -6.49
CA GLU A 35 20.71 -16.17 -5.93
C GLU A 35 21.54 -15.15 -6.71
N SER A 36 22.70 -15.54 -7.22
CA SER A 36 23.59 -14.69 -8.04
C SER A 36 23.06 -14.37 -9.44
N SER A 37 22.11 -15.18 -9.95
CA SER A 37 21.49 -14.95 -11.27
C SER A 37 20.26 -14.04 -11.22
N LEU A 38 19.78 -13.72 -10.01
CA LEU A 38 18.59 -12.91 -9.80
C LEU A 38 18.96 -11.44 -9.57
N THR A 39 18.24 -10.55 -10.24
CA THR A 39 18.27 -9.14 -9.90
C THR A 39 17.64 -8.93 -8.50
N GLU A 40 17.97 -7.84 -7.81
CA GLU A 40 17.37 -7.48 -6.51
C GLU A 40 15.82 -7.47 -6.59
N ARG A 41 15.27 -7.03 -7.71
CA ARG A 41 13.83 -7.02 -7.98
C ARG A 41 13.25 -8.43 -8.08
N GLU A 42 13.91 -9.33 -8.81
CA GLU A 42 13.46 -10.72 -8.96
C GLU A 42 13.54 -11.47 -7.64
N ARG A 43 14.60 -11.26 -6.85
CA ARG A 43 14.70 -11.81 -5.49
C ARG A 43 13.54 -11.35 -4.61
N PHE A 44 13.28 -10.04 -4.60
CA PHE A 44 12.17 -9.45 -3.86
C PHE A 44 10.83 -10.10 -4.23
N LEU A 45 10.56 -10.32 -5.52
CA LEU A 45 9.34 -10.92 -6.02
C LEU A 45 9.21 -12.39 -5.66
N ILE A 46 10.28 -13.14 -5.81
CA ILE A 46 10.32 -14.59 -5.52
C ILE A 46 10.08 -14.82 -4.02
N GLU A 47 10.70 -14.04 -3.16
CA GLU A 47 10.49 -14.13 -1.72
C GLU A 47 9.06 -13.73 -1.32
N THR A 48 8.48 -12.75 -2.01
CA THR A 48 7.08 -12.36 -1.83
C THR A 48 6.13 -13.50 -2.18
N LEU A 49 6.39 -14.22 -3.27
CA LEU A 49 5.57 -15.35 -3.73
C LEU A 49 5.78 -16.61 -2.87
N ASN A 50 6.99 -16.79 -2.32
CA ASN A 50 7.34 -17.95 -1.49
C ASN A 50 6.89 -17.84 -0.03
N THR A 51 6.35 -16.70 0.42
CA THR A 51 5.84 -16.54 1.79
C THR A 51 4.54 -17.33 1.98
N GLN A 52 4.59 -18.65 1.78
CA GLN A 52 3.73 -19.58 2.51
C GLN A 52 4.15 -19.53 3.99
N PRO A 53 3.23 -19.52 4.94
CA PRO A 53 3.57 -19.45 6.36
C PRO A 53 4.33 -20.72 6.75
N THR A 54 5.67 -20.66 6.71
CA THR A 54 6.48 -21.63 7.41
C THR A 54 6.10 -21.53 8.89
N LYS A 55 5.74 -22.67 9.49
CA LYS A 55 5.49 -22.82 10.92
C LYS A 55 6.78 -22.52 11.69
N SER A 56 7.22 -21.27 11.73
CA SER A 56 8.27 -20.83 12.63
C SER A 56 7.61 -20.26 13.88
N SER A 57 7.99 -20.77 15.02
CA SER A 57 7.58 -20.35 16.36
C SER A 57 8.20 -18.99 16.77
N ILE A 58 8.42 -18.07 15.83
CA ILE A 58 8.81 -16.69 16.15
C ILE A 58 7.55 -15.98 16.65
N PRO A 59 7.59 -15.29 17.79
CA PRO A 59 6.45 -14.54 18.26
C PRO A 59 6.02 -13.54 17.18
N THR A 60 4.87 -13.79 16.55
CA THR A 60 4.34 -12.88 15.54
C THR A 60 4.01 -11.56 16.22
N HIS A 61 4.51 -10.45 15.67
CA HIS A 61 4.20 -9.12 16.19
C HIS A 61 2.67 -8.94 16.31
N PRO A 62 2.11 -8.43 17.43
CA PRO A 62 0.66 -8.37 17.63
C PRO A 62 -0.09 -7.67 16.50
N TRP A 63 0.47 -6.57 15.96
CA TRP A 63 -0.10 -5.87 14.81
C TRP A 63 -0.06 -6.71 13.53
N LEU A 64 1.00 -7.47 13.29
CA LEU A 64 1.06 -8.37 12.15
C LEU A 64 0.01 -9.48 12.28
N ALA A 65 -0.15 -10.05 13.47
CA ALA A 65 -1.19 -11.05 13.74
C ALA A 65 -2.60 -10.50 13.46
N TYR A 66 -2.88 -9.27 13.90
CA TYR A 66 -4.15 -8.59 13.62
C TYR A 66 -4.36 -8.36 12.11
N LEU A 67 -3.38 -7.78 11.42
CA LEU A 67 -3.45 -7.47 9.99
C LEU A 67 -3.49 -8.73 9.10
N GLU A 68 -3.05 -9.88 9.62
CA GLU A 68 -3.22 -11.18 8.98
C GLU A 68 -4.54 -11.87 9.35
N GLY A 69 -5.40 -11.25 10.13
CA GLY A 69 -6.67 -11.82 10.58
C GLY A 69 -6.54 -12.94 11.61
N LYS A 70 -5.38 -13.05 12.27
CA LYS A 70 -5.05 -14.10 13.24
C LYS A 70 -5.10 -13.63 14.70
N GLY A 71 -5.34 -12.35 14.94
CA GLY A 71 -5.33 -11.72 16.26
C GLY A 71 -6.36 -10.60 16.40
N ALA A 72 -6.54 -10.13 17.64
CA ALA A 72 -7.36 -8.97 17.94
C ALA A 72 -6.58 -7.67 17.70
N LEU A 73 -7.30 -6.55 17.59
CA LEU A 73 -6.71 -5.20 17.52
C LEU A 73 -5.83 -4.96 18.76
N PRO A 74 -4.52 -4.72 18.61
CA PRO A 74 -3.61 -4.70 19.77
C PRO A 74 -3.79 -3.47 20.67
N ILE A 75 -4.12 -2.33 20.08
CA ILE A 75 -4.31 -1.06 20.79
C ILE A 75 -5.60 -0.43 20.26
N PRO A 76 -6.55 -0.05 21.12
CA PRO A 76 -7.75 0.64 20.72
C PRO A 76 -7.41 1.96 20.00
N THR A 77 -7.86 2.11 18.76
CA THR A 77 -7.77 3.32 17.96
C THR A 77 -8.97 3.37 17.02
N ALA A 78 -9.43 4.57 16.67
CA ALA A 78 -10.55 4.71 15.74
C ALA A 78 -10.13 4.44 14.29
N TYR A 79 -8.92 4.83 13.95
CA TYR A 79 -8.38 4.71 12.59
C TYR A 79 -6.97 4.17 12.62
N ILE A 80 -6.60 3.50 11.53
CA ILE A 80 -5.22 3.13 11.22
C ILE A 80 -4.91 3.46 9.77
N GLN A 81 -3.61 3.66 9.50
CA GLN A 81 -3.06 3.77 8.16
C GLN A 81 -1.81 2.91 8.06
N CYS A 82 -1.67 2.16 6.99
CA CYS A 82 -0.47 1.38 6.72
C CYS A 82 0.39 2.09 5.68
N VAL A 83 1.69 2.20 5.95
CA VAL A 83 2.68 2.61 4.96
C VAL A 83 3.52 1.39 4.61
N HIS A 84 3.50 1.03 3.34
CA HIS A 84 4.33 -0.05 2.81
C HIS A 84 5.65 0.52 2.32
N LEU A 85 6.74 -0.08 2.77
CA LEU A 85 8.10 0.39 2.53
C LEU A 85 8.86 -0.73 1.82
N ALA A 86 9.35 -0.47 0.61
CA ALA A 86 10.29 -1.35 -0.08
C ALA A 86 11.66 -0.67 -0.10
N VAL A 87 12.65 -1.33 0.50
CA VAL A 87 14.00 -0.82 0.72
C VAL A 87 14.96 -1.60 -0.17
N PHE A 88 15.68 -0.93 -1.05
CA PHE A 88 16.66 -1.54 -1.96
C PHE A 88 18.05 -1.03 -1.63
N PRO A 89 18.88 -1.81 -0.92
CA PRO A 89 20.24 -1.40 -0.60
C PRO A 89 21.06 -1.08 -1.86
N LYS A 90 21.72 0.07 -1.89
CA LYS A 90 22.61 0.46 -3.00
C LYS A 90 23.92 -0.35 -3.00
N GLN A 91 24.28 -0.93 -1.84
CA GLN A 91 25.50 -1.74 -1.67
C GLN A 91 25.22 -2.90 -0.71
N GLU A 92 25.67 -4.09 -1.04
CA GLU A 92 25.58 -5.26 -0.16
C GLU A 92 26.36 -5.06 1.15
N GLY A 93 25.76 -5.48 2.27
CA GLY A 93 26.40 -5.45 3.60
C GLY A 93 26.44 -4.08 4.29
N VAL A 94 26.03 -3.00 3.65
CA VAL A 94 25.99 -1.66 4.25
C VAL A 94 24.68 -1.43 5.01
N PHE A 95 23.57 -1.92 4.50
CA PHE A 95 22.26 -1.75 5.12
C PHE A 95 22.17 -2.53 6.45
N GLN A 96 21.92 -1.81 7.54
CA GLN A 96 21.72 -2.37 8.87
C GLN A 96 20.24 -2.37 9.22
N GLU A 97 19.59 -3.54 9.14
CA GLU A 97 18.15 -3.69 9.36
C GLU A 97 17.70 -3.22 10.76
N LYS A 98 18.55 -3.42 11.78
CA LYS A 98 18.24 -2.99 13.14
C LYS A 98 18.12 -1.46 13.24
N ASP A 99 19.07 -0.75 12.67
CA ASP A 99 19.10 0.71 12.69
C ASP A 99 17.95 1.29 11.86
N TRP A 100 17.62 0.63 10.75
CA TRP A 100 16.46 0.94 9.93
C TRP A 100 15.14 0.82 10.71
N LEU A 101 14.92 -0.30 11.39
CA LEU A 101 13.70 -0.52 12.17
C LEU A 101 13.58 0.49 13.32
N GLU A 102 14.67 0.75 14.05
CA GLU A 102 14.71 1.76 15.11
C GLU A 102 14.41 3.17 14.57
N PHE A 103 14.96 3.52 13.41
CA PHE A 103 14.67 4.78 12.74
C PHE A 103 13.20 4.90 12.37
N VAL A 104 12.63 3.90 11.67
CA VAL A 104 11.24 3.93 11.20
C VAL A 104 10.26 3.92 12.38
N GLU A 105 10.56 3.22 13.47
CA GLU A 105 9.75 3.21 14.69
C GLU A 105 9.64 4.60 15.32
N ASN A 106 10.69 5.40 15.22
CA ASN A 106 10.76 6.76 15.76
C ASN A 106 10.44 7.86 14.73
N LEU A 107 10.05 7.50 13.53
CA LEU A 107 9.83 8.44 12.42
C LEU A 107 8.68 9.43 12.70
N THR A 108 7.66 8.98 13.43
CA THR A 108 6.52 9.82 13.81
C THR A 108 5.96 9.43 15.18
N VAL A 109 5.46 10.41 15.91
CA VAL A 109 4.77 10.19 17.19
C VAL A 109 3.50 9.34 17.06
N GLY A 110 2.95 9.22 15.85
CA GLY A 110 1.79 8.39 15.54
C GLY A 110 2.11 6.92 15.27
N THR A 111 3.39 6.50 15.32
CA THR A 111 3.79 5.11 15.07
C THR A 111 3.16 4.17 16.11
N LEU A 112 2.42 3.16 15.63
CA LEU A 112 1.85 2.09 16.43
C LEU A 112 2.69 0.82 16.35
N ALA A 113 3.28 0.56 15.21
CA ALA A 113 4.17 -0.58 14.98
C ALA A 113 4.97 -0.45 13.69
N VAL A 114 6.13 -1.10 13.69
CA VAL A 114 6.91 -1.38 12.49
C VAL A 114 7.26 -2.85 12.48
N PHE A 115 7.13 -3.51 11.35
CA PHE A 115 7.54 -4.90 11.22
C PHE A 115 7.94 -5.22 9.78
N LYS A 116 8.81 -6.21 9.65
CA LYS A 116 9.20 -6.78 8.39
C LYS A 116 8.17 -7.80 7.92
N ASN A 117 7.72 -7.68 6.69
CA ASN A 117 6.85 -8.67 6.05
C ASN A 117 7.68 -9.79 5.41
N PHE A 118 8.65 -9.40 4.59
CA PHE A 118 9.62 -10.25 3.90
C PHE A 118 10.87 -9.41 3.62
N ARG A 119 11.89 -9.99 2.98
CA ARG A 119 13.17 -9.30 2.75
C ARG A 119 12.94 -7.91 2.16
N HIS A 120 13.49 -6.88 2.85
CA HIS A 120 13.44 -5.47 2.41
C HIS A 120 12.04 -4.86 2.23
N HIS A 121 10.99 -5.56 2.65
CA HIS A 121 9.64 -5.00 2.69
C HIS A 121 9.15 -4.89 4.13
N TYR A 122 8.77 -3.70 4.50
CA TYR A 122 8.33 -3.35 5.85
C TYR A 122 6.94 -2.73 5.80
N THR A 123 6.21 -2.85 6.89
CA THR A 123 4.98 -2.09 7.13
C THR A 123 5.16 -1.23 8.36
N LEU A 124 4.90 0.06 8.21
CA LEU A 124 4.71 1.01 9.28
C LEU A 124 3.20 1.18 9.50
N VAL A 125 2.72 0.89 10.70
CA VAL A 125 1.33 1.12 11.11
C VAL A 125 1.29 2.39 11.93
N VAL A 126 0.42 3.32 11.56
CA VAL A 126 0.30 4.62 12.24
C VAL A 126 -1.14 4.91 12.65
N ASN A 127 -1.28 5.73 13.68
CA ASN A 127 -2.53 6.41 13.99
C ASN A 127 -2.59 7.73 13.19
N PRO A 128 -3.42 7.85 12.15
CA PRO A 128 -3.47 9.03 11.30
C PRO A 128 -4.07 10.26 12.02
N GLU A 129 -4.73 10.08 13.17
CA GLU A 129 -5.24 11.19 13.98
C GLU A 129 -4.11 11.93 14.71
N VAL A 130 -3.02 11.22 15.03
CA VAL A 130 -1.81 11.77 15.67
C VAL A 130 -0.80 12.26 14.64
N ALA A 131 -0.76 11.66 13.45
CA ALA A 131 0.17 11.99 12.37
C ALA A 131 -0.56 12.34 11.06
N PRO A 132 -1.36 13.42 11.02
CA PRO A 132 -2.20 13.74 9.86
C PRO A 132 -1.42 14.11 8.59
N SER A 133 -0.17 14.56 8.73
CA SER A 133 0.68 14.99 7.60
C SER A 133 1.78 13.97 7.25
N LEU A 134 1.58 12.69 7.60
CA LEU A 134 2.60 11.66 7.41
C LEU A 134 3.08 11.55 5.96
N ALA A 135 2.16 11.56 4.98
CA ALA A 135 2.51 11.43 3.56
C ALA A 135 3.46 12.55 3.11
N SER A 136 3.10 13.81 3.35
CA SER A 136 3.96 14.95 2.98
C SER A 136 5.30 14.90 3.69
N THR A 137 5.31 14.58 4.99
CA THR A 137 6.55 14.45 5.76
C THR A 137 7.47 13.37 5.18
N LEU A 138 6.94 12.19 4.86
CA LEU A 138 7.73 11.10 4.29
C LEU A 138 8.33 11.47 2.93
N PHE A 139 7.54 12.11 2.06
CA PHE A 139 8.03 12.52 0.74
C PHE A 139 9.11 13.61 0.82
N GLU A 140 8.99 14.54 1.77
CA GLU A 140 9.99 15.59 2.00
C GLU A 140 11.33 15.04 2.51
N VAL A 141 11.29 14.03 3.38
CA VAL A 141 12.52 13.47 3.98
C VAL A 141 13.07 12.25 3.24
N GLN A 142 12.38 11.74 2.22
CA GLN A 142 12.75 10.51 1.52
C GLN A 142 14.20 10.51 1.03
N SER A 143 14.63 11.58 0.35
CA SER A 143 16.01 11.66 -0.18
C SER A 143 17.06 11.62 0.93
N ALA A 144 16.78 12.24 2.07
CA ALA A 144 17.70 12.20 3.22
C ALA A 144 17.78 10.78 3.79
N ILE A 145 16.65 10.08 3.90
CA ILE A 145 16.61 8.68 4.35
C ILE A 145 17.41 7.79 3.39
N GLU A 146 17.23 7.97 2.08
CA GLU A 146 17.94 7.18 1.05
C GLU A 146 19.47 7.38 1.11
N ASP A 147 19.90 8.57 1.43
CA ASP A 147 21.33 8.89 1.57
C ASP A 147 21.90 8.36 2.91
N ASP A 148 21.19 8.54 4.03
CA ASP A 148 21.65 8.10 5.35
C ASP A 148 21.77 6.58 5.45
N PHE A 149 20.86 5.83 4.83
CA PHE A 149 20.84 4.36 4.86
C PHE A 149 21.48 3.71 3.62
N ALA A 150 21.98 4.50 2.67
CA ALA A 150 22.52 4.03 1.39
C ALA A 150 21.55 3.08 0.64
N VAL A 151 20.28 3.45 0.56
CA VAL A 151 19.20 2.68 -0.06
C VAL A 151 18.50 3.48 -1.15
N GLU A 152 17.73 2.78 -1.98
CA GLU A 152 16.60 3.35 -2.70
C GLU A 152 15.32 2.93 -1.96
N LEU A 153 14.42 3.87 -1.76
CA LEU A 153 13.21 3.68 -0.98
C LEU A 153 11.98 3.88 -1.87
N GLN A 154 11.07 2.92 -1.85
CA GLN A 154 9.74 3.10 -2.42
C GLN A 154 8.70 3.05 -1.31
N LEU A 155 7.82 4.04 -1.32
CA LEU A 155 6.77 4.21 -0.33
C LEU A 155 5.41 4.07 -1.02
N PHE A 156 4.52 3.32 -0.41
CA PHE A 156 3.10 3.37 -0.71
C PHE A 156 2.34 3.73 0.56
N ILE A 157 1.77 4.91 0.58
CA ILE A 157 0.93 5.38 1.67
C ILE A 157 -0.47 4.82 1.43
N GLY A 158 -0.87 3.84 2.22
CA GLY A 158 -2.21 3.25 2.16
C GLY A 158 -3.29 4.23 2.61
N ASN A 159 -4.54 3.83 2.46
CA ASN A 159 -5.65 4.67 2.89
C ASN A 159 -5.81 4.70 4.41
N ARG A 160 -6.51 5.70 4.91
CA ARG A 160 -6.96 5.78 6.30
C ARG A 160 -8.20 4.91 6.47
N TRP A 161 -8.11 3.85 7.25
CA TRP A 161 -9.22 2.94 7.49
C TRP A 161 -9.75 3.06 8.92
N ALA A 162 -11.07 3.11 9.07
CA ALA A 162 -11.68 2.94 10.37
C ALA A 162 -11.44 1.51 10.89
N THR A 163 -11.18 1.34 12.18
CA THR A 163 -10.97 0.01 12.76
C THR A 163 -12.24 -0.84 12.81
N SER A 164 -13.41 -0.25 12.53
CA SER A 164 -14.68 -0.93 12.29
C SER A 164 -14.78 -1.56 10.89
N SER A 165 -13.97 -1.12 9.94
CA SER A 165 -13.86 -1.70 8.60
C SER A 165 -13.11 -3.04 8.64
N PRO A 166 -13.17 -3.87 7.58
CA PRO A 166 -12.49 -5.17 7.54
C PRO A 166 -10.97 -4.99 7.30
N VAL A 167 -10.31 -4.28 8.22
CA VAL A 167 -8.90 -3.86 8.11
C VAL A 167 -7.94 -4.97 7.69
N PRO A 168 -8.01 -6.23 8.21
CA PRO A 168 -7.13 -7.29 7.75
C PRO A 168 -7.25 -7.57 6.25
N LEU A 169 -8.46 -7.53 5.71
CA LEU A 169 -8.71 -7.75 4.29
C LEU A 169 -8.18 -6.58 3.44
N LEU A 170 -8.40 -5.35 3.90
CA LEU A 170 -7.93 -4.13 3.25
C LEU A 170 -6.40 -4.06 3.24
N TYR A 171 -5.76 -4.40 4.35
CA TYR A 171 -4.30 -4.49 4.44
C TYR A 171 -3.71 -5.48 3.44
N GLN A 172 -4.29 -6.68 3.33
CA GLN A 172 -3.82 -7.69 2.37
C GLN A 172 -3.98 -7.19 0.93
N ALA A 173 -5.08 -6.53 0.62
CA ALA A 173 -5.32 -5.95 -0.70
C ALA A 173 -4.34 -4.79 -1.01
N GLU A 174 -4.08 -3.88 -0.06
CA GLU A 174 -3.07 -2.82 -0.21
C GLU A 174 -1.66 -3.39 -0.40
N LYS A 175 -1.30 -4.40 0.38
CA LYS A 175 -0.02 -5.10 0.26
C LYS A 175 0.14 -5.74 -1.12
N ALA A 176 -0.89 -6.44 -1.62
CA ALA A 176 -0.89 -7.03 -2.95
C ALA A 176 -0.80 -5.96 -4.04
N LEU A 177 -1.56 -4.87 -3.90
CA LEU A 177 -1.54 -3.72 -4.79
C LEU A 177 -0.14 -3.10 -4.90
N PHE A 178 0.54 -2.90 -3.76
CA PHE A 178 1.88 -2.35 -3.73
C PHE A 178 2.90 -3.28 -4.41
N VAL A 179 2.84 -4.58 -4.12
CA VAL A 179 3.72 -5.58 -4.76
C VAL A 179 3.51 -5.57 -6.28
N GLU A 180 2.27 -5.58 -6.74
CA GLU A 180 1.95 -5.55 -8.16
C GLU A 180 2.42 -4.25 -8.83
N TYR A 181 2.26 -3.12 -8.15
CA TYR A 181 2.79 -1.85 -8.62
C TYR A 181 4.32 -1.88 -8.75
N LEU A 182 5.04 -2.43 -7.76
CA LEU A 182 6.49 -2.60 -7.80
C LEU A 182 6.95 -3.46 -8.98
N MET A 183 6.16 -4.49 -9.33
CA MET A 183 6.47 -5.38 -10.45
C MET A 183 6.39 -4.69 -11.81
N HIS A 184 5.41 -3.82 -12.00
CA HIS A 184 5.08 -3.25 -13.31
C HIS A 184 5.56 -1.80 -13.47
N SER A 185 5.88 -1.11 -12.40
CA SER A 185 6.37 0.27 -12.48
C SER A 185 7.88 0.31 -12.74
N HIS A 186 8.25 0.97 -13.85
CA HIS A 186 9.66 1.27 -14.13
C HIS A 186 10.16 2.51 -13.38
N LYS A 187 9.25 3.30 -12.81
CA LYS A 187 9.58 4.48 -12.01
C LYS A 187 9.56 4.10 -10.53
N ARG A 188 10.68 4.28 -9.88
CA ARG A 188 10.79 4.19 -8.43
C ARG A 188 10.34 5.53 -7.85
N SER A 189 9.05 5.70 -7.70
CA SER A 189 8.44 6.90 -7.10
C SER A 189 7.56 6.48 -5.95
N SER A 190 7.66 7.20 -4.86
CA SER A 190 6.73 7.06 -3.74
C SER A 190 5.37 7.59 -4.14
N LEU A 191 4.32 6.91 -3.72
CA LEU A 191 2.97 7.19 -4.17
C LEU A 191 1.97 7.17 -3.00
N GLU A 192 1.00 8.04 -3.12
CA GLU A 192 -0.20 8.04 -2.31
C GLU A 192 -1.22 7.01 -2.82
N PHE A 193 -2.25 6.79 -2.06
CA PHE A 193 -3.25 5.75 -2.28
C PHE A 193 -3.97 5.87 -3.63
N ALA A 194 -4.58 7.02 -3.92
CA ALA A 194 -5.42 7.17 -5.11
C ALA A 194 -4.67 7.01 -6.44
N PRO A 195 -3.46 7.55 -6.65
CA PRO A 195 -2.68 7.28 -7.86
C PRO A 195 -2.43 5.79 -8.11
N VAL A 196 -2.14 5.01 -7.07
CA VAL A 196 -1.89 3.56 -7.19
C VAL A 196 -3.19 2.81 -7.50
N MET A 197 -4.29 3.19 -6.86
CA MET A 197 -5.62 2.65 -7.16
C MET A 197 -6.04 2.93 -8.62
N LEU A 198 -5.87 4.16 -9.10
CA LEU A 198 -6.16 4.52 -10.48
C LEU A 198 -5.31 3.73 -11.48
N TRP A 199 -4.02 3.54 -11.16
CA TRP A 199 -3.14 2.68 -11.94
C TRP A 199 -3.65 1.23 -11.99
N ALA A 200 -4.07 0.66 -10.85
CA ALA A 200 -4.59 -0.70 -10.79
C ALA A 200 -5.89 -0.87 -11.58
N ILE A 201 -6.81 0.10 -11.50
CA ILE A 201 -8.04 0.12 -12.30
C ILE A 201 -7.71 0.12 -13.80
N ALA A 202 -6.77 0.97 -14.22
CA ALA A 202 -6.39 1.09 -15.64
C ALA A 202 -5.71 -0.17 -16.20
N ASN A 203 -4.97 -0.92 -15.38
CA ASN A 203 -4.20 -2.07 -15.83
C ASN A 203 -4.87 -3.42 -15.56
N SER A 204 -5.86 -3.49 -14.67
CA SER A 204 -6.59 -4.73 -14.32
C SER A 204 -5.68 -5.91 -13.92
N LEU A 205 -4.55 -5.60 -13.26
CA LEU A 205 -3.50 -6.58 -12.95
C LEU A 205 -3.66 -7.22 -11.56
N VAL A 206 -4.41 -6.59 -10.68
CA VAL A 206 -4.58 -7.01 -9.29
C VAL A 206 -6.04 -6.93 -8.88
N ASP A 207 -6.45 -7.81 -7.97
CA ASP A 207 -7.78 -7.76 -7.38
C ASP A 207 -7.86 -6.62 -6.35
N ILE A 208 -8.54 -5.54 -6.73
CA ILE A 208 -8.83 -4.39 -5.87
C ILE A 208 -10.22 -4.42 -5.27
N ALA A 209 -10.99 -5.48 -5.51
CA ALA A 209 -12.40 -5.56 -5.07
C ALA A 209 -12.57 -5.28 -3.57
N PRO A 210 -11.75 -5.82 -2.65
CA PRO A 210 -11.93 -5.53 -1.22
C PRO A 210 -11.84 -4.04 -0.89
N ILE A 211 -10.90 -3.33 -1.52
CA ILE A 211 -10.71 -1.88 -1.33
C ILE A 211 -11.86 -1.11 -2.01
N ALA A 212 -12.18 -1.48 -3.24
CA ALA A 212 -13.22 -0.81 -4.01
C ALA A 212 -14.60 -0.95 -3.35
N ASP A 213 -14.93 -2.14 -2.85
CA ASP A 213 -16.22 -2.42 -2.19
C ASP A 213 -16.35 -1.63 -0.88
N GLU A 214 -15.30 -1.55 -0.06
CA GLU A 214 -15.30 -0.74 1.16
C GLU A 214 -15.43 0.74 0.84
N LEU A 215 -14.71 1.27 -0.14
CA LEU A 215 -14.84 2.65 -0.56
C LEU A 215 -16.25 2.93 -1.12
N ILE A 216 -16.79 2.07 -1.97
CA ILE A 216 -18.16 2.20 -2.50
C ILE A 216 -19.17 2.26 -1.36
N LEU A 217 -19.00 1.46 -0.30
CA LEU A 217 -19.87 1.52 0.87
C LEU A 217 -19.81 2.89 1.55
N LEU A 218 -18.60 3.44 1.76
CA LEU A 218 -18.39 4.77 2.34
C LEU A 218 -18.90 5.90 1.44
N LEU A 219 -18.90 5.70 0.11
CA LEU A 219 -19.37 6.68 -0.88
C LEU A 219 -20.88 6.57 -1.14
N SER A 220 -21.60 5.62 -0.56
CA SER A 220 -23.01 5.30 -0.91
C SER A 220 -24.03 6.29 -0.37
N GLU A 221 -23.67 7.16 0.59
CA GLU A 221 -24.56 8.20 1.13
C GLU A 221 -24.88 9.25 0.05
N ASP A 222 -26.15 9.65 -0.05
CA ASP A 222 -26.62 10.55 -1.10
C ASP A 222 -25.93 11.92 -1.09
N ASP A 223 -25.64 12.47 0.10
CA ASP A 223 -24.93 13.75 0.25
C ASP A 223 -23.46 13.67 -0.18
N VAL A 224 -22.85 12.47 -0.07
CA VAL A 224 -21.49 12.20 -0.56
C VAL A 224 -21.48 12.09 -2.08
N LYS A 225 -22.45 11.39 -2.67
CA LYS A 225 -22.59 11.32 -4.14
C LYS A 225 -22.76 12.70 -4.75
N GLU A 226 -23.69 13.50 -4.21
CA GLU A 226 -23.89 14.88 -4.65
C GLU A 226 -22.61 15.73 -4.54
N LEU A 227 -21.85 15.56 -3.46
CA LEU A 227 -20.57 16.26 -3.25
C LEU A 227 -19.58 15.93 -4.36
N ILE A 228 -19.34 14.64 -4.61
CA ILE A 228 -18.38 14.17 -5.61
C ILE A 228 -18.79 14.62 -7.00
N GLU A 229 -20.06 14.42 -7.38
CA GLU A 229 -20.57 14.83 -8.70
C GLU A 229 -20.48 16.34 -8.92
N ALA A 230 -20.83 17.14 -7.91
CA ALA A 230 -20.75 18.60 -8.02
C ALA A 230 -19.30 19.09 -8.16
N LEU A 231 -18.35 18.49 -7.43
CA LEU A 231 -16.93 18.80 -7.55
C LEU A 231 -16.35 18.32 -8.88
N TRP A 232 -16.75 17.14 -9.35
CA TRP A 232 -16.33 16.61 -10.64
C TRP A 232 -16.75 17.53 -11.78
N ASP A 233 -18.01 17.90 -11.86
CA ASP A 233 -18.56 18.80 -12.88
C ASP A 233 -17.97 20.23 -12.78
N ALA A 234 -17.58 20.63 -11.58
CA ALA A 234 -16.90 21.90 -11.35
C ALA A 234 -15.37 21.83 -11.57
N HIS A 235 -14.82 20.67 -12.02
CA HIS A 235 -13.38 20.43 -12.19
C HIS A 235 -12.57 20.74 -10.91
N GLY A 236 -13.05 20.30 -9.76
CA GLY A 236 -12.44 20.53 -8.44
C GLY A 236 -12.64 21.95 -7.89
N ASN A 237 -13.35 22.82 -8.58
CA ASN A 237 -13.56 24.20 -8.12
C ASN A 237 -14.65 24.28 -7.05
N VAL A 238 -14.25 24.40 -5.78
CA VAL A 238 -15.14 24.44 -4.62
C VAL A 238 -16.19 25.55 -4.71
N SER A 239 -15.83 26.75 -5.25
CA SER A 239 -16.76 27.85 -5.37
C SER A 239 -17.86 27.59 -6.43
N LYS A 240 -17.51 26.96 -7.56
CA LYS A 240 -18.49 26.56 -8.57
C LYS A 240 -19.37 25.41 -8.07
N ALA A 241 -18.76 24.41 -7.38
CA ALA A 241 -19.51 23.31 -6.79
C ALA A 241 -20.51 23.79 -5.72
N SER A 242 -20.12 24.75 -4.87
CA SER A 242 -21.04 25.34 -3.88
C SER A 242 -22.23 26.04 -4.50
N GLN A 243 -22.03 26.77 -5.60
CA GLN A 243 -23.12 27.39 -6.37
C GLN A 243 -24.07 26.35 -6.96
N LYS A 244 -23.50 25.24 -7.52
CA LYS A 244 -24.29 24.16 -8.09
C LYS A 244 -25.17 23.45 -7.05
N LEU A 245 -24.64 23.27 -5.84
CA LEU A 245 -25.36 22.65 -4.71
C LEU A 245 -26.24 23.65 -3.94
N PHE A 246 -26.29 24.89 -4.32
CA PHE A 246 -26.98 25.95 -3.57
C PHE A 246 -26.51 26.04 -2.10
N LEU A 247 -25.24 25.79 -1.85
CA LEU A 247 -24.63 25.82 -0.52
C LEU A 247 -23.71 27.03 -0.37
N HIS A 248 -23.60 27.52 0.88
CA HIS A 248 -22.52 28.46 1.19
C HIS A 248 -21.16 27.73 1.12
N ARG A 249 -20.11 28.43 0.64
CA ARG A 249 -18.77 27.86 0.50
C ARG A 249 -18.25 27.18 1.77
N ASN A 250 -18.51 27.77 2.93
CA ASN A 250 -18.08 27.19 4.22
C ASN A 250 -18.81 25.88 4.55
N THR A 251 -20.09 25.77 4.18
CA THR A 251 -20.87 24.54 4.34
C THR A 251 -20.33 23.43 3.46
N LEU A 252 -19.99 23.77 2.20
CA LEU A 252 -19.36 22.80 1.30
C LEU A 252 -17.97 22.39 1.82
N GLN A 253 -17.17 23.36 2.32
CA GLN A 253 -15.88 23.06 2.92
C GLN A 253 -16.01 22.07 4.08
N TYR A 254 -16.96 22.29 5.00
CA TYR A 254 -17.24 21.38 6.09
C TYR A 254 -17.60 19.95 5.60
N ARG A 255 -18.43 19.85 4.54
CA ARG A 255 -18.75 18.54 3.94
C ARG A 255 -17.52 17.87 3.35
N ILE A 256 -16.63 18.61 2.69
CA ILE A 256 -15.37 18.10 2.14
C ILE A 256 -14.45 17.57 3.27
N ASP A 257 -14.31 18.33 4.35
CA ASP A 257 -13.45 17.96 5.46
C ASP A 257 -13.99 16.71 6.18
N ARG A 258 -15.31 16.67 6.42
CA ARG A 258 -16.00 15.49 6.96
C ARG A 258 -15.83 14.25 6.05
N PHE A 259 -15.96 14.42 4.75
CA PHE A 259 -15.73 13.36 3.76
C PHE A 259 -14.30 12.80 3.88
N ALA A 260 -13.30 13.68 3.92
CA ALA A 260 -11.90 13.26 4.07
C ALA A 260 -11.65 12.53 5.40
N GLU A 261 -12.30 12.94 6.48
CA GLU A 261 -12.23 12.23 7.77
C GLU A 261 -12.84 10.84 7.71
N GLN A 262 -13.94 10.65 6.99
CA GLN A 262 -14.65 9.38 6.90
C GLN A 262 -14.02 8.39 5.92
N THR A 263 -13.53 8.87 4.79
CA THR A 263 -13.08 8.02 3.67
C THR A 263 -11.57 7.91 3.53
N GLY A 264 -10.82 8.84 4.13
CA GLY A 264 -9.39 9.00 3.87
C GLY A 264 -9.04 9.69 2.55
N LEU A 265 -10.03 10.00 1.71
CA LEU A 265 -9.85 10.66 0.41
C LEU A 265 -10.04 12.18 0.53
N ASN A 266 -9.19 12.95 -0.12
CA ASN A 266 -9.31 14.41 -0.19
C ASN A 266 -9.81 14.85 -1.58
N VAL A 267 -11.09 15.04 -1.73
CA VAL A 267 -11.71 15.43 -3.03
C VAL A 267 -11.28 16.81 -3.58
N LYS A 268 -10.39 17.52 -2.90
CA LYS A 268 -9.66 18.67 -3.46
C LYS A 268 -8.46 18.23 -4.31
N ASP A 269 -7.93 17.05 -4.06
CA ASP A 269 -6.95 16.40 -4.92
C ASP A 269 -7.66 15.74 -6.11
N MET A 270 -7.11 15.95 -7.32
CA MET A 270 -7.75 15.43 -8.53
C MET A 270 -7.68 13.91 -8.66
N ASN A 271 -6.68 13.25 -8.09
CA ASN A 271 -6.60 11.79 -8.12
C ASN A 271 -7.67 11.20 -7.21
N ASP A 272 -7.82 11.73 -5.99
CA ASP A 272 -8.84 11.29 -5.04
C ASP A 272 -10.26 11.55 -5.58
N LEU A 273 -10.48 12.73 -6.17
CA LEU A 273 -11.76 13.04 -6.82
C LEU A 273 -12.05 12.11 -7.99
N THR A 274 -11.05 11.82 -8.82
CA THR A 274 -11.18 10.90 -9.95
C THR A 274 -11.48 9.49 -9.47
N LEU A 275 -10.78 9.01 -8.45
CA LEU A 275 -11.02 7.70 -7.85
C LEU A 275 -12.45 7.61 -7.31
N GLY A 276 -12.88 8.58 -6.51
CA GLY A 276 -14.24 8.62 -5.96
C GLY A 276 -15.31 8.63 -7.05
N HIS A 277 -15.14 9.46 -8.09
CA HIS A 277 -16.07 9.53 -9.21
C HIS A 277 -16.15 8.20 -9.98
N LEU A 278 -15.01 7.57 -10.30
CA LEU A 278 -14.97 6.27 -11.00
C LEU A 278 -15.66 5.16 -10.20
N LEU A 279 -15.46 5.12 -8.89
CA LEU A 279 -16.09 4.13 -8.02
C LEU A 279 -17.62 4.30 -7.97
N LEU A 280 -18.12 5.55 -7.96
CA LEU A 280 -19.56 5.82 -8.04
C LEU A 280 -20.16 5.39 -9.38
N GLN A 281 -19.47 5.60 -10.49
CA GLN A 281 -19.93 5.11 -11.81
C GLN A 281 -20.01 3.60 -11.86
N LYS A 282 -19.07 2.87 -11.25
CA LYS A 282 -19.08 1.40 -11.18
C LYS A 282 -20.30 0.86 -10.41
N GLN A 283 -20.81 1.60 -9.44
CA GLN A 283 -22.03 1.22 -8.68
C GLN A 283 -23.31 1.33 -9.50
N SER A 284 -23.30 2.13 -10.58
CA SER A 284 -24.49 2.44 -11.40
C SER A 284 -24.75 1.40 -12.50
N TYR A 285 -23.89 0.40 -12.64
CA TYR A 285 -24.00 -0.72 -13.57
C TYR A 285 -24.07 -2.04 -12.83
#